data_fccee9e2d3e8b2e785b31b652ebb5828
#
_entry.id   fccee9e2d3e8b2e785b31b652ebb5828
#
_cell.length_a   1.000
_cell.length_b   1.000
_cell.length_c   1.000
_cell.angle_alpha   90.00
_cell.angle_beta   90.00
_cell.angle_gamma   90.00
#
_symmetry.space_group_name_H-M   'P 1'
#
loop_
_entity.id
_entity.type
_entity.pdbx_description
1 polymer ?
#
loop_
_entity_poly.entity_id
_entity_poly.type
_entity_poly.pdbx_seq_one_letter_code
_entity_poly.pdbx_strand_id
1 'polypeptide(L)' 'MSVQDLLEALDERILDALRAKATGETIAYLCEARAWLTHPEQPHGAHRPAP' A
#
# COMPACT_ATOMS: atom_id res chain seq x y z
N MET A 1 7.08 -14.71 9.96
CA MET A 1 6.19 -13.54 9.72
C MET A 1 5.05 -13.96 8.82
N SER A 2 3.84 -13.70 9.21
CA SER A 2 2.65 -14.03 8.43
C SER A 2 2.22 -12.87 7.55
N VAL A 3 1.31 -13.17 6.61
CA VAL A 3 0.70 -12.10 5.81
C VAL A 3 -0.04 -11.12 6.71
N GLN A 4 -0.68 -11.61 7.77
CA GLN A 4 -1.36 -10.74 8.71
C GLN A 4 -0.39 -9.77 9.38
N ASP A 5 0.79 -10.24 9.76
CA ASP A 5 1.82 -9.38 10.34
C ASP A 5 2.27 -8.30 9.35
N LEU A 6 2.42 -8.68 8.09
CA LEU A 6 2.78 -7.72 7.04
C LEU A 6 1.67 -6.68 6.84
N LEU A 7 0.41 -7.11 6.84
CA LEU A 7 -0.71 -6.18 6.70
C LEU A 7 -0.77 -5.18 7.85
N GLU A 8 -0.55 -5.64 9.07
CA GLU A 8 -0.52 -4.76 10.23
C GLU A 8 0.62 -3.75 10.14
N ALA A 9 1.80 -4.19 9.71
CA ALA A 9 2.94 -3.31 9.54
C ALA A 9 2.69 -2.27 8.44
N LEU A 10 2.07 -2.68 7.34
CA LEU A 10 1.71 -1.76 6.26
C LEU A 10 0.66 -0.74 6.71
N ASP A 11 -0.35 -1.19 7.45
CA ASP A 11 -1.38 -0.30 7.97
C ASP A 11 -0.76 0.78 8.87
N GLU A 12 0.17 0.39 9.72
CA GLU A 12 0.90 1.35 10.56
C GLU A 12 1.71 2.33 9.72
N ARG A 13 2.37 1.82 8.68
CA ARG A 13 3.17 2.67 7.80
C ARG A 13 2.30 3.66 7.05
N ILE A 14 1.12 3.22 6.60
CA ILE A 14 0.18 4.10 5.91
C ILE A 14 -0.30 5.20 6.85
N LEU A 15 -0.63 4.86 8.09
CA LEU A 15 -1.03 5.85 9.09
C LEU A 15 0.08 6.85 9.34
N ASP A 16 1.32 6.39 9.49
CA ASP A 16 2.46 7.27 9.71
C ASP A 16 2.67 8.20 8.51
N ALA A 17 2.51 7.69 7.30
CA ALA A 17 2.64 8.50 6.09
C ALA A 17 1.57 9.60 6.06
N LEU A 18 0.34 9.26 6.43
CA LEU A 18 -0.74 10.24 6.50
C LEU A 18 -0.45 11.31 7.55
N ARG A 19 0.03 10.91 8.73
CA ARG A 19 0.37 11.84 9.81
C ARG A 19 1.52 12.76 9.42
N ALA A 20 2.48 12.22 8.67
CA ALA A 20 3.64 12.97 8.21
C ALA A 20 3.34 13.81 6.96
N LYS A 21 2.11 13.78 6.48
CA LYS A 21 1.69 14.49 5.27
C LYS A 21 2.52 14.10 4.05
N ALA A 22 2.80 12.81 3.92
CA ALA A 22 3.50 12.29 2.76
C ALA A 22 2.70 12.57 1.48
N THR A 23 3.39 12.52 0.34
CA THR A 23 2.72 12.78 -0.94
C THR A 23 1.66 11.73 -1.22
N GLY A 24 0.67 12.09 -2.02
CA GLY A 24 -0.36 11.15 -2.45
C GLY A 24 0.24 9.96 -3.18
N GLU A 25 1.33 10.17 -3.92
CA GLU A 25 2.03 9.08 -4.60
C GLU A 25 2.59 8.06 -3.61
N THR A 26 3.24 8.52 -2.55
CA THR A 26 3.78 7.63 -1.52
C THR A 26 2.66 6.82 -0.87
N ILE A 27 1.55 7.47 -0.53
CA ILE A 27 0.41 6.81 0.08
C ILE A 27 -0.20 5.80 -0.89
N ALA A 28 -0.30 6.15 -2.16
CA ALA A 28 -0.83 5.25 -3.19
C ALA A 28 0.04 3.99 -3.33
N TYR A 29 1.35 4.13 -3.31
CA TYR A 29 2.25 2.97 -3.38
C TYR A 29 2.08 2.04 -2.18
N LEU A 30 1.93 2.61 -0.98
CA LEU A 30 1.71 1.80 0.21
C LEU A 30 0.36 1.07 0.15
N CYS A 31 -0.68 1.73 -0.31
CA CYS A 31 -2.00 1.12 -0.48
C CYS A 31 -1.97 0.04 -1.55
N GLU A 32 -1.22 0.26 -2.63
CA GLU A 32 -1.04 -0.73 -3.68
C GLU A 32 -0.35 -1.98 -3.15
N ALA A 33 0.70 -1.80 -2.35
CA ALA A 33 1.39 -2.93 -1.73
C ALA A 33 0.43 -3.73 -0.86
N ARG A 34 -0.42 -3.06 -0.10
CA ARG A 34 -1.42 -3.72 0.72
C ARG A 34 -2.41 -4.50 -0.13
N ALA A 35 -2.87 -3.91 -1.22
CA ALA A 35 -3.81 -4.56 -2.13
C ALA A 35 -3.22 -5.82 -2.74
N TRP A 36 -1.94 -5.80 -3.12
CA TRP A 36 -1.26 -6.99 -3.64
C TRP A 36 -1.25 -8.14 -2.64
N LEU A 37 -1.15 -7.83 -1.35
CA LEU A 37 -1.17 -8.86 -0.32
C LEU A 37 -2.56 -9.43 -0.07
N THR A 38 -3.60 -8.64 -0.27
CA THR A 38 -4.99 -9.07 0.00
C THR A 38 -5.70 -9.58 -1.25
N HIS A 39 -5.34 -9.09 -2.43
CA HIS A 39 -5.99 -9.45 -3.68
C HIS A 39 -4.95 -9.65 -4.79
N PRO A 40 -4.08 -10.65 -4.64
CA PRO A 40 -2.96 -10.81 -5.58
C PRO A 40 -3.40 -11.16 -7.01
N GLU A 41 -4.59 -11.71 -7.19
CA GLU A 41 -5.10 -12.10 -8.50
C GLU A 41 -5.79 -10.97 -9.25
N GLN A 42 -6.01 -9.83 -8.61
CA GLN A 42 -6.68 -8.71 -9.24
C GLN A 42 -5.67 -7.70 -9.78
N PRO A 43 -6.00 -7.01 -10.88
CA PRO A 43 -5.12 -5.96 -11.36
C PRO A 43 -5.08 -4.79 -10.38
N HIS A 44 -3.87 -4.30 -10.15
CA HIS A 44 -3.60 -3.17 -9.26
C HIS A 44 -2.74 -2.17 -10.01
N GLY A 45 -2.47 -1.04 -9.39
CA GLY A 45 -1.54 -0.09 -9.95
C GLY A 45 -2.18 0.92 -10.86
N ALA A 46 -3.45 1.25 -10.63
CA ALA A 46 -4.14 2.28 -11.39
C ALA A 46 -3.42 3.63 -11.32
N HIS A 47 -2.63 3.85 -10.29
CA HIS A 47 -1.85 5.05 -10.10
C HIS A 47 -0.55 5.07 -10.90
N ARG A 48 -0.18 3.95 -11.52
CA ARG A 48 1.07 3.85 -12.26
C ARG A 48 0.87 4.36 -13.69
N PRO A 49 1.88 5.03 -14.25
CA PRO A 49 1.80 5.38 -15.67
C PRO A 49 1.76 4.11 -16.50
N ALA A 50 1.07 4.19 -17.64
CA ALA A 50 1.02 3.08 -18.57
C ALA A 50 2.43 2.80 -19.10
N PRO A 51 2.76 1.53 -19.26
CA PRO A 51 4.07 1.19 -19.83
C PRO A 51 4.21 1.66 -21.27
#